data_12c5b20c4d29fc879d0a7a4da7c1ac76
#
_entry.id   12c5b20c4d29fc879d0a7a4da7c1ac76
#
_cell.length_a   1.000
_cell.length_b   1.000
_cell.length_c   1.000
_cell.angle_alpha   90.00
_cell.angle_beta   90.00
_cell.angle_gamma   90.00
#
_symmetry.space_group_name_H-M   'P 1'
#
loop_
_entity.id
_entity.type
_entity.pdbx_description
1 polymer ?
#
loop_
_entity_poly.entity_id
_entity_poly.type
_entity_poly.pdbx_seq_one_letter_code
_entity_poly.pdbx_strand_id
1 'polypeptide(L)'
;MSDPEKLIEKLKMIPHPEGGYFSESFRDKDNNVSLIYYLLTKDQNSHWHKLTKNEILHFYQGDPLTVYTSKDGIDFNSITMGGDNVFHFVVQANNWFAMRSTGEYSLIGCTVAPGFDYADFELAPKDWKPLNFTIDFN
;
A
#
# COMPACT_ATOMS: atom_id res chain seq x y z
N MET A 1 -19.58 -2.92 15.50
CA MET A 1 -18.55 -3.15 14.48
C MET A 1 -17.96 -1.80 14.08
N SER A 2 -16.64 -1.65 14.13
CA SER A 2 -15.95 -0.43 13.70
C SER A 2 -16.06 -0.25 12.19
N ASP A 3 -15.73 0.96 11.68
CA ASP A 3 -15.73 1.21 10.25
C ASP A 3 -14.77 0.30 9.48
N PRO A 4 -13.51 0.10 9.94
CA PRO A 4 -12.65 -0.84 9.24
C PRO A 4 -13.16 -2.28 9.27
N GLU A 5 -13.76 -2.74 10.38
CA GLU A 5 -14.35 -4.07 10.44
C GLU A 5 -15.50 -4.24 9.44
N LYS A 6 -16.34 -3.20 9.29
CA LYS A 6 -17.42 -3.21 8.30
C LYS A 6 -16.87 -3.31 6.87
N LEU A 7 -15.79 -2.60 6.59
CA LEU A 7 -15.15 -2.64 5.27
C LEU A 7 -14.54 -4.01 4.98
N ILE A 8 -13.87 -4.60 5.96
CA ILE A 8 -13.28 -5.94 5.82
C ILE A 8 -14.37 -6.95 5.47
N GLU A 9 -15.50 -6.89 6.16
CA GLU A 9 -16.62 -7.78 5.90
C GLU A 9 -17.27 -7.50 4.54
N LYS A 10 -17.59 -6.24 4.27
CA LYS A 10 -18.26 -5.83 3.03
C LYS A 10 -17.44 -6.18 1.80
N LEU A 11 -16.15 -5.91 1.83
CA LEU A 11 -15.24 -6.11 0.71
C LEU A 11 -14.59 -7.49 0.70
N LYS A 12 -14.91 -8.32 1.70
CA LYS A 12 -14.37 -9.69 1.83
C LYS A 12 -12.84 -9.69 1.84
N MET A 13 -12.27 -8.80 2.64
CA MET A 13 -10.83 -8.62 2.71
C MET A 13 -10.16 -9.70 3.54
N ILE A 14 -8.93 -10.05 3.17
CA ILE A 14 -8.08 -11.01 3.89
C ILE A 14 -6.75 -10.35 4.21
N PRO A 15 -6.00 -10.88 5.20
CA PRO A 15 -4.68 -10.33 5.53
C PRO A 15 -3.73 -10.37 4.33
N HIS A 16 -2.95 -9.31 4.17
CA HIS A 16 -1.93 -9.22 3.12
C HIS A 16 -0.56 -9.58 3.68
N PRO A 17 0.33 -10.26 2.90
CA PRO A 17 1.68 -10.60 3.36
C PRO A 17 2.51 -9.41 3.84
N GLU A 18 2.32 -8.24 3.25
CA GLU A 18 3.06 -7.01 3.64
C GLU A 18 2.47 -6.33 4.88
N GLY A 19 1.34 -6.76 5.37
CA GLY A 19 0.56 -6.13 6.43
C GLY A 19 -0.74 -5.56 5.87
N GLY A 20 -1.72 -5.29 6.75
CA GLY A 20 -3.02 -4.80 6.34
C GLY A 20 -3.91 -5.89 5.74
N TYR A 21 -4.98 -5.44 5.10
CA TYR A 21 -5.99 -6.32 4.50
C TYR A 21 -6.20 -5.93 3.05
N PHE A 22 -6.57 -6.90 2.21
CA PHE A 22 -6.84 -6.62 0.81
C PHE A 22 -7.91 -7.55 0.24
N SER A 23 -8.50 -7.12 -0.87
CA SER A 23 -9.32 -7.97 -1.72
C SER A 23 -9.13 -7.57 -3.17
N GLU A 24 -9.03 -8.55 -4.06
CA GLU A 24 -8.93 -8.25 -5.50
C GLU A 24 -10.32 -7.93 -6.03
N SER A 25 -10.49 -6.72 -6.56
CA SER A 25 -11.79 -6.27 -7.09
C SER A 25 -11.90 -6.53 -8.59
N PHE A 26 -10.80 -6.56 -9.31
CA PHE A 26 -10.80 -6.80 -10.75
C PHE A 26 -9.45 -7.33 -11.22
N ARG A 27 -9.51 -8.26 -12.14
CA ARG A 27 -8.35 -8.72 -12.92
C ARG A 27 -8.82 -9.00 -14.33
N ASP A 28 -8.18 -8.35 -15.30
CA ASP A 28 -8.44 -8.59 -16.72
C ASP A 28 -8.03 -10.02 -17.07
N LYS A 29 -8.81 -10.67 -17.94
CA LYS A 29 -8.59 -12.07 -18.32
C LYS A 29 -7.20 -12.29 -18.96
N ASP A 30 -6.66 -11.28 -19.63
CA ASP A 30 -5.32 -11.33 -20.24
C ASP A 30 -4.26 -10.73 -19.32
N ASN A 31 -4.62 -10.45 -18.06
CA ASN A 31 -3.75 -9.89 -17.02
C ASN A 31 -3.12 -8.56 -17.43
N ASN A 32 -3.86 -7.75 -18.18
CA ASN A 32 -3.38 -6.40 -18.55
C ASN A 32 -3.46 -5.42 -17.40
N VAL A 33 -4.35 -5.68 -16.42
CA VAL A 33 -4.52 -4.83 -15.26
C VAL A 33 -5.10 -5.64 -14.11
N SER A 34 -4.69 -5.30 -12.89
CA SER A 34 -5.33 -5.80 -11.68
C SER A 34 -5.63 -4.65 -10.73
N LEU A 35 -6.72 -4.79 -9.97
CA LEU A 35 -7.17 -3.81 -8.99
C LEU A 35 -7.42 -4.51 -7.67
N ILE A 36 -6.93 -3.93 -6.59
CA ILE A 36 -7.27 -4.39 -5.23
C ILE A 36 -7.79 -3.22 -4.41
N TYR A 37 -8.63 -3.54 -3.42
CA TYR A 37 -8.82 -2.69 -2.26
C TYR A 37 -7.75 -3.05 -1.25
N TYR A 38 -7.23 -2.05 -0.56
CA TYR A 38 -6.22 -2.24 0.47
C TYR A 38 -6.56 -1.37 1.68
N LEU A 39 -6.51 -1.98 2.86
CA LEU A 39 -6.91 -1.32 4.10
C LEU A 39 -5.80 -1.43 5.14
N LEU A 40 -5.43 -0.30 5.72
CA LEU A 40 -4.53 -0.25 6.87
C LEU A 40 -5.28 0.33 8.05
N THR A 41 -5.21 -0.36 9.18
CA THR A 41 -5.73 0.15 10.45
C THR A 41 -4.59 0.77 11.25
N LYS A 42 -4.96 1.45 12.34
CA LYS A 42 -4.03 2.19 13.19
C LYS A 42 -2.82 1.37 13.65
N ASP A 43 -3.02 0.10 13.94
CA ASP A 43 -1.98 -0.76 14.50
C ASP A 43 -1.24 -1.59 13.45
N GLN A 44 -1.48 -1.29 12.18
CA GLN A 44 -0.88 -2.04 11.08
C GLN A 44 -0.13 -1.13 10.13
N ASN A 45 0.95 -1.66 9.59
CA ASN A 45 1.74 -0.98 8.56
C ASN A 45 1.87 -1.90 7.36
N SER A 46 1.99 -1.31 6.17
CA SER A 46 2.49 -2.03 5.02
C SER A 46 4.01 -1.97 5.09
N HIS A 47 4.64 -3.13 5.29
CA HIS A 47 6.10 -3.21 5.38
C HIS A 47 6.74 -2.92 4.02
N TRP A 48 8.00 -2.51 4.03
CA TRP A 48 8.78 -2.20 2.84
C TRP A 48 8.72 -3.35 1.84
N HIS A 49 8.33 -2.99 0.62
CA HIS A 49 8.21 -3.94 -0.49
C HIS A 49 8.38 -3.18 -1.80
N LYS A 50 8.57 -3.91 -2.89
CA LYS A 50 8.65 -3.31 -4.21
C LYS A 50 8.10 -4.25 -5.27
N LEU A 51 7.70 -3.66 -6.40
CA LEU A 51 7.27 -4.37 -7.59
C LEU A 51 8.21 -4.02 -8.74
N THR A 52 8.32 -4.93 -9.71
CA THR A 52 9.01 -4.63 -10.97
C THR A 52 8.12 -3.84 -11.93
N LYS A 53 6.93 -3.45 -11.49
CA LYS A 53 5.94 -2.69 -12.27
C LYS A 53 5.53 -1.44 -11.51
N ASN A 54 4.99 -0.44 -12.22
CA ASN A 54 4.41 0.73 -11.57
C ASN A 54 3.13 0.32 -10.85
N GLU A 55 2.91 0.90 -9.69
CA GLU A 55 1.69 0.71 -8.93
C GLU A 55 1.04 2.07 -8.69
N ILE A 56 -0.24 2.19 -9.00
CA ILE A 56 -0.98 3.43 -8.80
C ILE A 56 -1.84 3.28 -7.56
N LEU A 57 -1.63 4.15 -6.58
CA LEU A 57 -2.40 4.18 -5.35
C LEU A 57 -3.50 5.22 -5.48
N HIS A 58 -4.72 4.86 -5.05
CA HIS A 58 -5.90 5.74 -5.07
C HIS A 58 -6.48 5.84 -3.67
N PHE A 59 -6.65 7.04 -3.16
CA PHE A 59 -7.24 7.23 -1.82
C PHE A 59 -8.77 7.21 -1.93
N TYR A 60 -9.40 6.35 -1.14
CA TYR A 60 -10.85 6.23 -1.16
C TYR A 60 -11.54 6.78 0.08
N GLN A 61 -11.05 6.42 1.28
CA GLN A 61 -11.83 6.70 2.48
C GLN A 61 -10.98 6.59 3.73
N GLY A 62 -11.38 7.31 4.78
CA GLY A 62 -10.75 7.22 6.09
C GLY A 62 -9.76 8.35 6.33
N ASP A 63 -8.81 8.10 7.21
CA ASP A 63 -7.78 9.08 7.55
C ASP A 63 -6.70 9.11 6.48
N PRO A 64 -6.02 10.25 6.32
CA PRO A 64 -4.93 10.32 5.33
C PRO A 64 -3.88 9.23 5.53
N LEU A 65 -3.32 8.80 4.42
CA LEU A 65 -2.31 7.73 4.38
C LEU A 65 -0.94 8.35 4.09
N THR A 66 0.07 7.97 4.86
CA THR A 66 1.44 8.34 4.54
C THR A 66 2.11 7.22 3.77
N VAL A 67 2.71 7.58 2.62
CA VAL A 67 3.48 6.65 1.78
C VAL A 67 4.94 7.07 1.84
N TYR A 68 5.80 6.13 2.22
CA TYR A 68 7.25 6.32 2.23
C TYR A 68 7.83 5.57 1.04
N THR A 69 8.73 6.21 0.30
CA THR A 69 9.37 5.58 -0.86
C THR A 69 10.88 5.70 -0.77
N SER A 70 11.59 4.71 -1.30
CA SER A 70 13.04 4.72 -1.39
C SER A 70 13.47 4.11 -2.71
N LYS A 71 14.22 4.88 -3.48
CA LYS A 71 14.73 4.47 -4.78
C LYS A 71 15.94 3.54 -4.68
N ASP A 72 16.77 3.81 -3.69
CA ASP A 72 18.11 3.20 -3.58
C ASP A 72 18.33 2.39 -2.30
N GLY A 73 17.32 2.36 -1.40
CA GLY A 73 17.48 1.70 -0.11
C GLY A 73 18.32 2.51 0.89
N ILE A 74 18.65 3.74 0.55
CA ILE A 74 19.46 4.63 1.38
C ILE A 74 18.63 5.80 1.87
N ASP A 75 18.20 6.67 0.97
CA ASP A 75 17.37 7.83 1.28
C ASP A 75 15.90 7.51 1.06
N PHE A 76 15.01 8.35 1.61
CA PHE A 76 13.58 8.14 1.46
C PHE A 76 12.86 9.46 1.28
N ASN A 77 11.67 9.37 0.71
CA ASN A 77 10.72 10.48 0.61
C ASN A 77 9.40 10.05 1.21
N SER A 78 8.56 11.01 1.55
CA SER A 78 7.20 10.71 2.02
C SER A 78 6.21 11.63 1.37
N ILE A 79 5.01 11.12 1.14
CA ILE A 79 3.85 11.90 0.75
C ILE A 79 2.65 11.49 1.59
N THR A 80 1.67 12.35 1.66
CA THR A 80 0.41 12.05 2.33
C THR A 80 -0.71 12.07 1.29
N MET A 81 -1.58 11.06 1.33
CA MET A 81 -2.73 10.95 0.44
C MET A 81 -4.01 11.12 1.25
N GLY A 82 -5.01 11.76 0.65
CA GLY A 82 -6.30 11.97 1.30
C GLY A 82 -6.37 13.30 2.05
N GLY A 83 -7.56 13.66 2.55
CA GLY A 83 -7.78 14.96 3.19
C GLY A 83 -7.57 16.09 2.19
N ASP A 84 -6.75 17.07 2.55
CA ASP A 84 -6.41 18.20 1.68
C ASP A 84 -5.17 17.92 0.82
N ASN A 85 -4.70 16.67 0.78
CA ASN A 85 -3.51 16.28 0.05
C ASN A 85 -3.89 15.64 -1.28
N VAL A 86 -2.94 14.91 -1.91
CA VAL A 86 -3.20 14.25 -3.18
C VAL A 86 -4.11 13.02 -2.98
N PHE A 87 -4.85 12.64 -4.03
CA PHE A 87 -5.75 11.49 -3.98
C PHE A 87 -5.22 10.28 -4.74
N HIS A 88 -4.22 10.45 -5.57
CA HIS A 88 -3.52 9.33 -6.21
C HIS A 88 -2.01 9.58 -6.19
N PHE A 89 -1.26 8.51 -6.28
CA PHE A 89 0.19 8.56 -6.30
C PHE A 89 0.73 7.35 -7.04
N VAL A 90 1.72 7.56 -7.90
CA VAL A 90 2.35 6.46 -8.64
C VAL A 90 3.65 6.08 -7.94
N VAL A 91 3.74 4.83 -7.51
CA VAL A 91 5.00 4.25 -7.05
C VAL A 91 5.69 3.65 -8.28
N GLN A 92 6.84 4.21 -8.62
CA GLN A 92 7.59 3.77 -9.80
C GLN A 92 8.11 2.35 -9.61
N ALA A 93 8.21 1.60 -10.71
CA ALA A 93 8.76 0.25 -10.70
C ALA A 93 10.13 0.23 -9.99
N ASN A 94 10.36 -0.81 -9.21
CA ASN A 94 11.59 -1.06 -8.48
C ASN A 94 11.90 -0.09 -7.33
N ASN A 95 10.98 0.81 -7.00
CA ASN A 95 11.11 1.62 -5.80
C ASN A 95 10.55 0.87 -4.60
N TRP A 96 11.29 0.85 -3.50
CA TRP A 96 10.78 0.37 -2.23
C TRP A 96 9.73 1.32 -1.70
N PHE A 97 8.67 0.80 -1.11
CA PHE A 97 7.71 1.66 -0.41
C PHE A 97 7.05 0.95 0.76
N ALA A 98 6.61 1.76 1.71
CA ALA A 98 5.92 1.35 2.91
C ALA A 98 4.84 2.38 3.22
N MET A 99 3.80 1.97 3.93
CA MET A 99 2.65 2.84 4.17
C MET A 99 2.11 2.67 5.58
N ARG A 100 1.51 3.75 6.10
CA ARG A 100 0.73 3.68 7.34
C ARG A 100 -0.38 4.71 7.33
N SER A 101 -1.48 4.39 7.99
CA SER A 101 -2.55 5.36 8.21
C SER A 101 -2.12 6.39 9.26
N THR A 102 -2.54 7.64 9.08
CA THR A 102 -2.31 8.69 10.07
C THR A 102 -3.33 8.65 11.21
N GLY A 103 -4.35 7.82 11.13
CA GLY A 103 -5.42 7.75 12.12
C GLY A 103 -5.95 6.34 12.31
N GLU A 104 -7.26 6.21 12.43
CA GLU A 104 -7.87 4.92 12.74
C GLU A 104 -7.79 3.92 11.60
N TYR A 105 -7.97 4.38 10.36
CA TYR A 105 -7.84 3.54 9.17
C TYR A 105 -7.74 4.37 7.90
N SER A 106 -7.16 3.76 6.87
CA SER A 106 -7.15 4.32 5.51
C SER A 106 -7.51 3.22 4.53
N LEU A 107 -8.47 3.49 3.64
CA LEU A 107 -8.85 2.59 2.56
C LEU A 107 -8.36 3.17 1.24
N ILE A 108 -7.60 2.38 0.51
CA ILE A 108 -7.07 2.78 -0.80
C ILE A 108 -7.37 1.71 -1.84
N GLY A 109 -7.20 2.06 -3.09
CA GLY A 109 -7.15 1.12 -4.19
C GLY A 109 -5.75 1.09 -4.74
N CYS A 110 -5.34 -0.06 -5.27
CA CYS A 110 -4.05 -0.21 -5.93
C CYS A 110 -4.27 -0.80 -7.32
N THR A 111 -3.74 -0.11 -8.33
CA THR A 111 -3.81 -0.55 -9.73
C THR A 111 -2.41 -0.93 -10.20
N VAL A 112 -2.27 -2.12 -10.76
CA VAL A 112 -1.01 -2.58 -11.36
C VAL A 112 -1.29 -2.97 -12.81
N ALA A 113 -0.49 -2.46 -13.73
CA ALA A 113 -0.61 -2.76 -15.16
C ALA A 113 0.78 -2.92 -15.78
N PRO A 114 1.09 -4.08 -16.37
CA PRO A 114 0.32 -5.34 -16.39
C PRO A 114 -0.04 -5.83 -14.99
N GLY A 115 -1.05 -6.71 -14.89
CA GLY A 115 -1.60 -7.11 -13.59
C GLY A 115 -0.57 -7.66 -12.62
N PHE A 116 -0.89 -7.54 -11.33
CA PHE A 116 -0.02 -7.99 -10.25
C PHE A 116 0.27 -9.49 -10.33
N ASP A 117 1.55 -9.84 -10.11
CA ASP A 117 2.00 -11.21 -10.01
C ASP A 117 3.03 -11.27 -8.86
N TYR A 118 2.93 -12.27 -8.00
CA TYR A 118 3.87 -12.42 -6.89
C TYR A 118 5.31 -12.63 -7.37
N ALA A 119 5.51 -13.10 -8.61
CA ALA A 119 6.85 -13.20 -9.20
C ALA A 119 7.53 -11.83 -9.35
N ASP A 120 6.75 -10.76 -9.43
CA ASP A 120 7.26 -9.38 -9.55
C ASP A 120 7.38 -8.67 -8.19
N PHE A 121 6.97 -9.33 -7.11
CA PHE A 121 6.86 -8.74 -5.77
C PHE A 121 8.03 -9.19 -4.91
N GLU A 122 8.64 -8.23 -4.23
CA GLU A 122 9.67 -8.51 -3.24
C GLU A 122 9.30 -7.85 -1.92
N LEU A 123 9.16 -8.67 -0.87
CA LEU A 123 8.95 -8.19 0.49
C LEU A 123 10.32 -8.13 1.18
N ALA A 124 10.65 -6.97 1.76
CA ALA A 124 11.91 -6.81 2.46
C ALA A 124 11.96 -7.69 3.72
N PRO A 125 13.16 -8.09 4.17
CA PRO A 125 13.29 -8.77 5.46
C PRO A 125 12.65 -7.95 6.58
N LYS A 126 12.15 -8.63 7.60
CA LYS A 126 11.34 -8.02 8.66
C LYS A 126 11.96 -6.75 9.28
N ASP A 127 13.26 -6.72 9.47
CA ASP A 127 13.94 -5.60 10.12
C ASP A 127 14.56 -4.62 9.12
N TRP A 128 14.34 -4.84 7.83
CA TRP A 128 14.93 -3.99 6.79
C TRP A 128 14.19 -2.66 6.68
N LYS A 129 14.97 -1.62 6.50
CA LYS A 129 14.47 -0.28 6.16
C LYS A 129 15.60 0.45 5.40
N PRO A 130 15.26 1.52 4.66
CA PRO A 130 16.31 2.35 4.05
C PRO A 130 17.29 2.85 5.11
N LEU A 131 18.57 2.96 4.75
CA LEU A 131 19.62 3.30 5.69
C LEU A 131 19.32 4.56 6.50
N ASN A 132 18.82 5.59 5.85
CA ASN A 132 18.53 6.88 6.47
C ASN A 132 17.10 7.04 6.97
N PHE A 133 16.32 5.94 6.99
CA PHE A 133 14.93 6.00 7.45
C PHE A 133 14.89 6.10 8.97
N THR A 134 14.34 7.20 9.47
CA THR A 134 14.35 7.53 10.90
C THR A 134 12.96 7.50 11.55
N ILE A 135 11.92 7.19 10.77
CA ILE A 135 10.55 7.17 11.27
C ILE A 135 10.30 5.84 11.98
N ASP A 136 9.67 5.91 13.15
CA ASP A 136 9.28 4.72 13.88
C ASP A 136 7.86 4.34 13.48
N PHE A 137 7.68 3.11 12.99
CA PHE A 137 6.37 2.59 12.61
C PHE A 137 5.56 2.08 13.80
N ASN A 138 6.17 1.97 14.96
CA ASN A 138 5.44 1.51 16.14
C ASN A 138 4.78 2.68 16.91
#